data_777c890eaeeb99da850e88c5ae59077d
#
_entry.id   777c890eaeeb99da850e88c5ae59077d
#
_cell.length_a   1.000
_cell.length_b   1.000
_cell.length_c   1.000
_cell.angle_alpha   90.00
_cell.angle_beta   90.00
_cell.angle_gamma   90.00
#
_symmetry.space_group_name_H-M   'P 1'
#
loop_
_entity.id
_entity.type
_entity.pdbx_description
1 polymer ?
#
loop_
_entity_poly.entity_id
_entity_poly.type
_entity_poly.pdbx_seq_one_letter_code
_entity_poly.pdbx_strand_id
1 'polypeptide(L)'
;MVNVFELALYCTAVVVMIATPGPVMLLVASAGLKGGYKQALKTIFGTNLASLVLIVLSVLILKGFLNIAEHWLNAIKILGCVYIAYLGFQILKEAIAQETETSPVQLKAVQGGFKQGFLVGISNPKDIIFFASFFPQFIGVTSDVDVSLVLLTILWIILDFSTLSLVYLGFNKLSQSTLYNKLLGVCGAILVSIALYGIYTVFA
;
A
#
# COMPACT_ATOMS: atom_id res chain seq x y z
N MET A 1 25.20 2.46 8.48
CA MET A 1 24.92 3.37 7.34
C MET A 1 23.57 2.99 6.76
N VAL A 2 22.81 3.96 6.20
CA VAL A 2 21.51 3.68 5.57
C VAL A 2 21.74 3.17 4.15
N ASN A 3 21.09 2.06 3.77
CA ASN A 3 21.06 1.59 2.39
C ASN A 3 20.02 2.44 1.60
N VAL A 4 20.53 3.44 0.89
CA VAL A 4 19.70 4.40 0.15
C VAL A 4 18.89 3.73 -0.95
N PHE A 5 19.42 2.69 -1.59
CA PHE A 5 18.72 1.96 -2.65
C PHE A 5 17.48 1.22 -2.09
N GLU A 6 17.67 0.46 -1.01
CA GLU A 6 16.54 -0.24 -0.37
C GLU A 6 15.48 0.72 0.18
N LEU A 7 15.94 1.86 0.75
CA LEU A 7 15.04 2.88 1.25
C LEU A 7 14.21 3.51 0.11
N ALA A 8 14.85 3.81 -1.02
CA ALA A 8 14.15 4.33 -2.20
C ALA A 8 13.15 3.31 -2.77
N LEU A 9 13.54 2.03 -2.80
CA LEU A 9 12.68 0.93 -3.22
C LEU A 9 11.44 0.80 -2.30
N TYR A 10 11.66 0.86 -0.98
CA TYR A 10 10.57 0.86 0.01
C TYR A 10 9.62 2.04 -0.22
N CYS A 11 10.13 3.28 -0.29
CA CYS A 11 9.30 4.46 -0.49
C CYS A 11 8.49 4.36 -1.80
N THR A 12 9.12 3.91 -2.88
CA THR A 12 8.45 3.73 -4.18
C THR A 12 7.34 2.67 -4.07
N ALA A 13 7.64 1.53 -3.46
CA ALA A 13 6.68 0.46 -3.26
C ALA A 13 5.47 0.92 -2.45
N VAL A 14 5.70 1.63 -1.34
CA VAL A 14 4.65 2.16 -0.46
C VAL A 14 3.76 3.14 -1.21
N VAL A 15 4.35 4.14 -1.89
CA VAL A 15 3.57 5.15 -2.65
C VAL A 15 2.73 4.48 -3.74
N VAL A 16 3.33 3.59 -4.53
CA VAL A 16 2.62 2.89 -5.61
C VAL A 16 1.50 2.02 -5.05
N MET A 17 1.78 1.28 -3.96
CA MET A 17 0.78 0.44 -3.31
C MET A 17 -0.40 1.27 -2.79
N ILE A 18 -0.15 2.40 -2.12
CA ILE A 18 -1.21 3.26 -1.56
C ILE A 18 -2.00 3.94 -2.68
N ALA A 19 -1.32 4.47 -3.70
CA ALA A 19 -1.94 5.15 -4.84
C ALA A 19 -2.73 4.20 -5.76
N THR A 20 -2.46 2.90 -5.68
CA THR A 20 -3.19 1.88 -6.43
C THR A 20 -4.64 1.78 -5.96
N PRO A 21 -5.63 1.77 -6.86
CA PRO A 21 -7.03 1.63 -6.51
C PRO A 21 -7.28 0.40 -5.64
N GLY A 22 -7.95 0.61 -4.51
CA GLY A 22 -8.29 -0.43 -3.55
C GLY A 22 -9.24 0.09 -2.49
N PRO A 23 -9.72 -0.78 -1.56
CA PRO A 23 -10.75 -0.41 -0.60
C PRO A 23 -10.43 0.85 0.20
N VAL A 24 -9.19 1.01 0.67
CA VAL A 24 -8.74 2.17 1.45
C VAL A 24 -8.77 3.44 0.61
N MET A 25 -8.14 3.43 -0.57
CA MET A 25 -8.09 4.58 -1.46
C MET A 25 -9.50 5.04 -1.86
N LEU A 26 -10.36 4.09 -2.27
CA LEU A 26 -11.75 4.37 -2.68
C LEU A 26 -12.58 4.92 -1.52
N LEU A 27 -12.38 4.40 -0.30
CA LEU A 27 -13.05 4.91 0.90
C LEU A 27 -12.65 6.36 1.19
N VAL A 28 -11.35 6.68 1.15
CA VAL A 28 -10.84 8.05 1.40
C VAL A 28 -11.37 9.02 0.35
N ALA A 29 -11.30 8.64 -0.93
CA ALA A 29 -11.81 9.46 -2.03
C ALA A 29 -13.32 9.72 -1.88
N SER A 30 -14.14 8.67 -1.64
CA SER A 30 -15.59 8.83 -1.50
C SER A 30 -16.01 9.53 -0.21
N ALA A 31 -15.30 9.34 0.90
CA ALA A 31 -15.50 10.11 2.13
C ALA A 31 -15.26 11.61 1.92
N GLY A 32 -14.21 11.92 1.17
CA GLY A 32 -13.88 13.29 0.79
C GLY A 32 -14.92 13.93 -0.13
N LEU A 33 -15.49 13.19 -1.07
CA LEU A 33 -16.59 13.67 -1.92
C LEU A 33 -17.82 14.04 -1.11
N LYS A 34 -18.12 13.31 -0.02
CA LYS A 34 -19.29 13.55 0.83
C LYS A 34 -19.09 14.63 1.88
N GLY A 35 -17.94 14.68 2.54
CA GLY A 35 -17.67 15.52 3.70
C GLY A 35 -16.45 16.42 3.59
N GLY A 36 -15.89 16.57 2.39
CA GLY A 36 -14.70 17.38 2.14
C GLY A 36 -13.43 16.80 2.73
N TYR A 37 -12.34 17.57 2.67
CA TYR A 37 -11.01 17.14 3.13
C TYR A 37 -10.98 16.71 4.60
N LYS A 38 -11.77 17.38 5.46
CA LYS A 38 -11.85 17.03 6.88
C LYS A 38 -12.35 15.59 7.09
N GLN A 39 -13.30 15.14 6.29
CA GLN A 39 -13.82 13.77 6.38
C GLN A 39 -12.85 12.77 5.76
N ALA A 40 -12.21 13.10 4.64
CA ALA A 40 -11.12 12.33 4.09
C ALA A 40 -10.00 12.14 5.12
N LEU A 41 -9.56 13.22 5.77
CA LEU A 41 -8.48 13.20 6.76
C LEU A 41 -8.84 12.32 7.98
N LYS A 42 -10.07 12.40 8.50
CA LYS A 42 -10.53 11.49 9.57
C LYS A 42 -10.47 10.02 9.13
N THR A 43 -10.78 9.75 7.87
CA THR A 43 -10.70 8.40 7.31
C THR A 43 -9.24 7.94 7.21
N ILE A 44 -8.34 8.81 6.73
CA ILE A 44 -6.90 8.55 6.66
C ILE A 44 -6.32 8.26 8.06
N PHE A 45 -6.70 9.01 9.09
CA PHE A 45 -6.29 8.71 10.46
C PHE A 45 -6.70 7.30 10.90
N GLY A 46 -7.92 6.88 10.53
CA GLY A 46 -8.40 5.53 10.82
C GLY A 46 -7.61 4.45 10.09
N THR A 47 -7.39 4.61 8.79
CA THR A 47 -6.62 3.64 7.98
C THR A 47 -5.16 3.58 8.42
N ASN A 48 -4.55 4.72 8.73
CA ASN A 48 -3.18 4.77 9.22
C ASN A 48 -3.02 4.06 10.57
N LEU A 49 -3.95 4.25 11.51
CA LEU A 49 -3.92 3.49 12.77
C LEU A 49 -4.03 1.98 12.53
N ALA A 50 -4.86 1.54 11.58
CA ALA A 50 -4.94 0.14 11.19
C ALA A 50 -3.59 -0.38 10.68
N SER A 51 -2.93 0.39 9.81
CA SER A 51 -1.59 0.07 9.31
C SER A 51 -0.56 -0.02 10.44
N LEU A 52 -0.60 0.88 11.42
CA LEU A 52 0.29 0.82 12.59
C LEU A 52 0.08 -0.45 13.42
N VAL A 53 -1.17 -0.92 13.57
CA VAL A 53 -1.45 -2.21 14.23
C VAL A 53 -0.84 -3.36 13.43
N LEU A 54 -0.96 -3.36 12.09
CA LEU A 54 -0.36 -4.38 11.24
C LEU A 54 1.18 -4.35 11.29
N ILE A 55 1.78 -3.15 11.34
CA ILE A 55 3.23 -2.98 11.55
C ILE A 55 3.65 -3.59 12.89
N VAL A 56 2.93 -3.29 13.99
CA VAL A 56 3.23 -3.87 15.30
C VAL A 56 3.16 -5.39 15.26
N LEU A 57 2.13 -5.97 14.65
CA LEU A 57 2.03 -7.42 14.48
C LEU A 57 3.22 -7.99 13.69
N SER A 58 3.60 -7.33 12.58
CA SER A 58 4.77 -7.71 11.79
C SER A 58 6.05 -7.68 12.62
N VAL A 59 6.26 -6.62 13.41
CA VAL A 59 7.42 -6.48 14.30
C VAL A 59 7.46 -7.56 15.39
N LEU A 60 6.32 -7.91 15.97
CA LEU A 60 6.23 -8.98 16.98
C LEU A 60 6.62 -10.35 16.40
N ILE A 61 6.24 -10.62 15.15
CA ILE A 61 6.65 -11.83 14.42
C ILE A 61 8.17 -11.79 14.18
N LEU A 62 8.69 -10.68 13.66
CA LEU A 62 10.11 -10.53 13.33
C LEU A 62 11.03 -10.64 14.55
N LYS A 63 10.60 -10.11 15.71
CA LYS A 63 11.36 -10.20 16.96
C LYS A 63 11.22 -11.54 17.68
N GLY A 64 10.49 -12.50 17.11
CA GLY A 64 10.32 -13.85 17.68
C GLY A 64 9.36 -13.93 18.87
N PHE A 65 8.64 -12.85 19.21
CA PHE A 65 7.57 -12.89 20.21
C PHE A 65 6.41 -13.79 19.77
N LEU A 66 6.21 -13.91 18.45
CA LEU A 66 5.32 -14.90 17.84
C LEU A 66 6.21 -15.87 17.06
N ASN A 67 6.43 -17.07 17.64
CA ASN A 67 7.29 -18.09 17.05
C ASN A 67 6.65 -18.67 15.79
N ILE A 68 7.08 -18.16 14.63
CA ILE A 68 6.75 -18.72 13.31
C ILE A 68 8.02 -19.36 12.77
N ALA A 69 7.97 -20.64 12.43
CA ALA A 69 9.12 -21.33 11.84
C ALA A 69 9.52 -20.67 10.51
N GLU A 70 10.83 -20.60 10.23
CA GLU A 70 11.41 -19.88 9.09
C GLU A 70 10.79 -20.26 7.73
N HIS A 71 10.50 -21.54 7.54
CA HIS A 71 9.84 -22.01 6.31
C HIS A 71 8.44 -21.38 6.11
N TRP A 72 7.67 -21.13 7.19
CA TRP A 72 6.39 -20.44 7.12
C TRP A 72 6.55 -18.96 6.81
N LEU A 73 7.59 -18.30 7.35
CA LEU A 73 7.89 -16.92 7.03
C LEU A 73 8.23 -16.77 5.54
N ASN A 74 9.04 -17.66 5.00
CA ASN A 74 9.39 -17.66 3.59
C ASN A 74 8.18 -17.97 2.69
N ALA A 75 7.31 -18.90 3.10
CA ALA A 75 6.05 -19.16 2.40
C ALA A 75 5.14 -17.93 2.39
N ILE A 76 4.99 -17.20 3.53
CA ILE A 76 4.22 -15.97 3.63
C ILE A 76 4.80 -14.88 2.72
N LYS A 77 6.14 -14.71 2.70
CA LYS A 77 6.81 -13.75 1.81
C LYS A 77 6.52 -14.05 0.34
N ILE A 78 6.66 -15.30 -0.09
CA ILE A 78 6.39 -15.70 -1.47
C ILE A 78 4.93 -15.47 -1.84
N LEU A 79 3.98 -15.91 -0.98
CA LEU A 79 2.55 -15.68 -1.20
C LEU A 79 2.22 -14.19 -1.31
N GLY A 80 2.85 -13.36 -0.47
CA GLY A 80 2.68 -11.91 -0.54
C GLY A 80 3.20 -11.31 -1.85
N CYS A 81 4.39 -11.71 -2.28
CA CYS A 81 4.94 -11.27 -3.56
C CYS A 81 4.05 -11.71 -4.74
N VAL A 82 3.57 -12.96 -4.74
CA VAL A 82 2.63 -13.46 -5.76
C VAL A 82 1.34 -12.64 -5.78
N TYR A 83 0.80 -12.29 -4.59
CA TYR A 83 -0.39 -11.46 -4.49
C TYR A 83 -0.15 -10.03 -5.00
N ILE A 84 0.99 -9.41 -4.67
CA ILE A 84 1.36 -8.08 -5.18
C ILE A 84 1.54 -8.11 -6.70
N ALA A 85 2.15 -9.16 -7.25
CA ALA A 85 2.24 -9.38 -8.69
C ALA A 85 0.85 -9.51 -9.34
N TYR A 86 -0.05 -10.27 -8.72
CA TYR A 86 -1.44 -10.42 -9.16
C TYR A 86 -2.17 -9.08 -9.18
N LEU A 87 -2.06 -8.27 -8.12
CA LEU A 87 -2.63 -6.92 -8.08
C LEU A 87 -2.05 -6.02 -9.19
N GLY A 88 -0.73 -6.04 -9.37
CA GLY A 88 -0.07 -5.30 -10.44
C GLY A 88 -0.58 -5.71 -11.82
N PHE A 89 -0.75 -7.01 -12.05
CA PHE A 89 -1.31 -7.53 -13.29
C PHE A 89 -2.77 -7.13 -13.52
N GLN A 90 -3.61 -7.15 -12.48
CA GLN A 90 -4.99 -6.66 -12.55
C GLN A 90 -5.05 -5.20 -12.97
N ILE A 91 -4.19 -4.36 -12.38
CA ILE A 91 -4.12 -2.93 -12.70
C ILE A 91 -3.66 -2.70 -14.13
N LEU A 92 -2.66 -3.45 -14.60
CA LEU A 92 -2.24 -3.42 -16.01
C LEU A 92 -3.38 -3.78 -16.96
N LYS A 93 -4.13 -4.82 -16.63
CA LYS A 93 -5.30 -5.25 -17.42
C LYS A 93 -6.39 -4.17 -17.43
N GLU A 94 -6.66 -3.54 -16.28
CA GLU A 94 -7.61 -2.44 -16.17
C GLU A 94 -7.16 -1.21 -16.98
N ALA A 95 -5.89 -0.84 -16.91
CA ALA A 95 -5.32 0.26 -17.66
C ALA A 95 -5.49 0.06 -19.19
N ILE A 96 -5.30 -1.16 -19.67
CA ILE A 96 -5.49 -1.51 -21.09
C ILE A 96 -6.98 -1.52 -21.48
N ALA A 97 -7.84 -2.06 -20.61
CA ALA A 97 -9.28 -2.14 -20.89
C ALA A 97 -9.95 -0.76 -20.94
N GLN A 98 -9.53 0.17 -20.09
CA GLN A 98 -10.06 1.54 -20.06
C GLN A 98 -9.56 2.43 -21.22
N GLU A 99 -8.56 2.03 -21.97
CA GLU A 99 -8.24 2.70 -23.25
C GLU A 99 -9.36 2.52 -24.30
N THR A 100 -10.22 1.51 -24.12
CA THR A 100 -11.33 1.18 -25.04
C THR A 100 -12.70 1.69 -24.56
N GLU A 101 -12.88 2.03 -23.27
CA GLU A 101 -14.16 2.51 -22.73
C GLU A 101 -13.99 3.78 -21.89
N THR A 102 -14.55 4.89 -22.37
CA THR A 102 -14.57 6.21 -21.70
C THR A 102 -15.66 6.32 -20.63
N SER A 103 -15.75 5.35 -19.73
CA SER A 103 -16.72 5.45 -18.62
C SER A 103 -16.03 5.92 -17.34
N PRO A 104 -16.39 7.10 -16.80
CA PRO A 104 -15.80 7.58 -15.55
C PRO A 104 -16.17 6.66 -14.38
N VAL A 105 -15.19 6.39 -13.51
CA VAL A 105 -15.41 5.62 -12.29
C VAL A 105 -16.41 6.35 -11.40
N GLN A 106 -17.66 5.89 -11.33
CA GLN A 106 -18.68 6.45 -10.46
C GLN A 106 -18.50 5.95 -9.03
N LEU A 107 -17.88 6.76 -8.18
CA LEU A 107 -17.81 6.49 -6.74
C LEU A 107 -19.16 6.82 -6.07
N LYS A 108 -19.76 5.83 -5.41
CA LYS A 108 -20.87 6.10 -4.48
C LYS A 108 -20.32 6.81 -3.25
N ALA A 109 -20.85 7.99 -2.92
CA ALA A 109 -20.45 8.78 -1.76
C ALA A 109 -20.73 8.01 -0.46
N VAL A 110 -19.67 7.54 0.21
CA VAL A 110 -19.70 6.82 1.48
C VAL A 110 -19.34 7.79 2.61
N GLN A 111 -19.92 7.59 3.80
CA GLN A 111 -19.71 8.52 4.92
C GLN A 111 -18.26 8.57 5.39
N GLY A 112 -17.51 7.45 5.34
CA GLY A 112 -16.13 7.37 5.80
C GLY A 112 -15.99 7.71 7.29
N GLY A 113 -14.85 8.26 7.65
CA GLY A 113 -14.50 8.65 9.01
C GLY A 113 -13.57 7.65 9.70
N PHE A 114 -13.10 8.01 10.89
CA PHE A 114 -12.05 7.27 11.62
C PHE A 114 -12.40 5.77 11.81
N LYS A 115 -13.58 5.48 12.38
CA LYS A 115 -13.98 4.08 12.65
C LYS A 115 -14.06 3.25 11.38
N GLN A 116 -14.66 3.80 10.33
CA GLN A 116 -14.80 3.08 9.06
C GLN A 116 -13.44 2.95 8.37
N GLY A 117 -12.58 3.98 8.44
CA GLY A 117 -11.20 3.92 7.97
C GLY A 117 -10.42 2.80 8.66
N PHE A 118 -10.48 2.73 9.98
CA PHE A 118 -9.80 1.69 10.75
C PHE A 118 -10.30 0.27 10.38
N LEU A 119 -11.61 0.05 10.33
CA LEU A 119 -12.18 -1.26 10.01
C LEU A 119 -11.80 -1.71 8.58
N VAL A 120 -11.88 -0.79 7.61
CA VAL A 120 -11.49 -1.11 6.23
C VAL A 120 -9.98 -1.35 6.11
N GLY A 121 -9.15 -0.53 6.79
CA GLY A 121 -7.69 -0.71 6.78
C GLY A 121 -7.26 -2.04 7.39
N ILE A 122 -7.75 -2.38 8.59
CA ILE A 122 -7.35 -3.61 9.29
C ILE A 122 -7.82 -4.88 8.57
N SER A 123 -8.90 -4.78 7.79
CA SER A 123 -9.45 -5.88 7.00
C SER A 123 -8.98 -5.87 5.55
N ASN A 124 -8.14 -4.90 5.15
CA ASN A 124 -7.69 -4.78 3.78
C ASN A 124 -6.65 -5.87 3.45
N PRO A 125 -6.96 -6.84 2.58
CA PRO A 125 -6.03 -7.92 2.27
C PRO A 125 -4.71 -7.42 1.66
N LYS A 126 -4.75 -6.30 0.93
CA LYS A 126 -3.56 -5.67 0.35
C LYS A 126 -2.58 -5.21 1.45
N ASP A 127 -3.08 -4.52 2.48
CA ASP A 127 -2.26 -4.02 3.59
C ASP A 127 -1.78 -5.17 4.49
N ILE A 128 -2.66 -6.13 4.79
CA ILE A 128 -2.31 -7.31 5.59
C ILE A 128 -1.14 -8.06 4.95
N ILE A 129 -1.23 -8.35 3.65
CA ILE A 129 -0.19 -9.09 2.94
C ILE A 129 1.08 -8.26 2.81
N PHE A 130 0.97 -6.95 2.56
CA PHE A 130 2.12 -6.06 2.52
C PHE A 130 2.90 -6.09 3.82
N PHE A 131 2.24 -5.90 4.96
CA PHE A 131 2.93 -5.90 6.26
C PHE A 131 3.41 -7.26 6.72
N ALA A 132 2.70 -8.33 6.34
CA ALA A 132 3.11 -9.69 6.71
C ALA A 132 4.31 -10.19 5.92
N SER A 133 4.45 -9.79 4.65
CA SER A 133 5.41 -10.41 3.73
C SER A 133 6.40 -9.46 3.09
N PHE A 134 6.00 -8.24 2.77
CA PHE A 134 6.85 -7.30 2.05
C PHE A 134 7.61 -6.36 2.98
N PHE A 135 6.96 -5.79 3.98
CA PHE A 135 7.60 -4.91 4.98
C PHE A 135 8.81 -5.55 5.66
N PRO A 136 8.79 -6.85 6.06
CA PRO A 136 9.96 -7.52 6.64
C PRO A 136 11.20 -7.55 5.76
N GLN A 137 11.07 -7.40 4.45
CA GLN A 137 12.21 -7.46 3.53
C GLN A 137 13.11 -6.22 3.63
N PHE A 138 12.63 -5.13 4.23
CA PHE A 138 13.34 -3.85 4.36
C PHE A 138 13.97 -3.60 5.74
N ILE A 139 13.87 -4.55 6.67
CA ILE A 139 14.44 -4.36 8.03
C ILE A 139 15.96 -4.22 8.03
N GLY A 140 16.64 -4.59 6.94
CA GLY A 140 18.07 -4.42 6.72
C GLY A 140 18.48 -3.04 6.17
N VAL A 141 17.53 -2.10 6.02
CA VAL A 141 17.81 -0.76 5.46
C VAL A 141 18.82 0.04 6.26
N THR A 142 19.01 -0.29 7.53
CA THR A 142 20.14 0.15 8.36
C THR A 142 20.83 -1.06 8.99
N SER A 143 22.03 -0.85 9.56
CA SER A 143 22.75 -1.89 10.30
C SER A 143 22.10 -2.29 11.63
N ASP A 144 21.15 -1.50 12.12
CA ASP A 144 20.37 -1.75 13.34
C ASP A 144 18.91 -1.95 12.98
N VAL A 145 18.38 -3.12 13.32
CA VAL A 145 16.98 -3.52 13.02
C VAL A 145 15.98 -2.59 13.68
N ASP A 146 16.21 -2.17 14.92
CA ASP A 146 15.27 -1.29 15.63
C ASP A 146 15.22 0.11 15.01
N VAL A 147 16.37 0.63 14.60
CA VAL A 147 16.45 1.89 13.85
C VAL A 147 15.75 1.76 12.50
N SER A 148 15.92 0.64 11.80
CA SER A 148 15.21 0.37 10.54
C SER A 148 13.70 0.36 10.74
N LEU A 149 13.20 -0.35 11.74
CA LEU A 149 11.77 -0.45 12.02
C LEU A 149 11.14 0.92 12.35
N VAL A 150 11.82 1.73 13.16
CA VAL A 150 11.37 3.09 13.47
C VAL A 150 11.37 3.96 12.22
N LEU A 151 12.46 3.94 11.44
CA LEU A 151 12.58 4.71 10.20
C LEU A 151 11.49 4.35 9.19
N LEU A 152 11.29 3.05 8.92
CA LEU A 152 10.28 2.56 7.99
C LEU A 152 8.87 2.91 8.46
N THR A 153 8.59 2.84 9.77
CA THR A 153 7.29 3.22 10.34
C THR A 153 7.01 4.71 10.19
N ILE A 154 8.00 5.57 10.46
CA ILE A 154 7.86 7.03 10.28
C ILE A 154 7.61 7.35 8.81
N LEU A 155 8.39 6.75 7.91
CA LEU A 155 8.20 6.91 6.47
C LEU A 155 6.82 6.43 6.02
N TRP A 156 6.35 5.30 6.53
CA TRP A 156 4.99 4.83 6.27
C TRP A 156 3.95 5.89 6.60
N ILE A 157 3.99 6.44 7.82
CA ILE A 157 3.02 7.46 8.27
C ILE A 157 3.03 8.65 7.31
N ILE A 158 4.22 9.18 7.00
CA ILE A 158 4.36 10.35 6.12
C ILE A 158 3.84 10.05 4.72
N LEU A 159 4.23 8.92 4.15
CA LEU A 159 3.85 8.52 2.80
C LEU A 159 2.35 8.21 2.69
N ASP A 160 1.78 7.54 3.70
CA ASP A 160 0.34 7.20 3.72
C ASP A 160 -0.51 8.47 3.76
N PHE A 161 -0.25 9.38 4.72
CA PHE A 161 -0.96 10.65 4.80
C PHE A 161 -0.79 11.51 3.54
N SER A 162 0.44 11.61 3.04
CA SER A 162 0.73 12.42 1.85
C SER A 162 0.06 11.85 0.60
N THR A 163 0.22 10.56 0.34
CA THR A 163 -0.31 9.90 -0.86
C THR A 163 -1.83 9.90 -0.85
N LEU A 164 -2.49 9.51 0.25
CA LEU A 164 -3.95 9.51 0.32
C LEU A 164 -4.55 10.93 0.26
N SER A 165 -3.87 11.94 0.81
CA SER A 165 -4.29 13.34 0.67
C SER A 165 -4.16 13.81 -0.77
N LEU A 166 -3.06 13.50 -1.46
CA LEU A 166 -2.88 13.81 -2.87
C LEU A 166 -3.89 13.09 -3.76
N VAL A 167 -4.16 11.82 -3.47
CA VAL A 167 -5.21 11.05 -4.14
C VAL A 167 -6.56 11.74 -4.00
N TYR A 168 -6.94 12.15 -2.78
CA TYR A 168 -8.19 12.89 -2.58
C TYR A 168 -8.25 14.18 -3.40
N LEU A 169 -7.19 15.00 -3.35
CA LEU A 169 -7.13 16.28 -4.04
C LEU A 169 -7.12 16.13 -5.57
N GLY A 170 -6.48 15.08 -6.06
CA GLY A 170 -6.32 14.81 -7.49
C GLY A 170 -7.44 13.98 -8.11
N PHE A 171 -8.20 13.23 -7.29
CA PHE A 171 -9.11 12.18 -7.78
C PHE A 171 -10.10 12.69 -8.82
N ASN A 172 -10.80 13.80 -8.56
CA ASN A 172 -11.81 14.34 -9.47
C ASN A 172 -11.26 14.81 -10.81
N LYS A 173 -10.01 15.30 -10.84
CA LYS A 173 -9.34 15.74 -12.07
C LYS A 173 -8.67 14.59 -12.80
N LEU A 174 -8.07 13.69 -12.05
CA LEU A 174 -7.26 12.62 -12.58
C LEU A 174 -8.11 11.46 -13.11
N SER A 175 -9.18 11.08 -12.40
CA SER A 175 -10.06 9.97 -12.80
C SER A 175 -10.81 10.19 -14.12
N GLN A 176 -10.89 11.43 -14.60
CA GLN A 176 -11.50 11.81 -15.89
C GLN A 176 -10.45 12.03 -17.01
N SER A 177 -9.18 11.81 -16.73
CA SER A 177 -8.07 12.11 -17.64
C SER A 177 -7.51 10.82 -18.25
N THR A 178 -7.15 10.86 -19.53
CA THR A 178 -6.37 9.78 -20.19
C THR A 178 -5.03 9.53 -19.51
N LEU A 179 -4.51 10.53 -18.76
CA LEU A 179 -3.31 10.37 -17.94
C LEU A 179 -3.49 9.36 -16.81
N TYR A 180 -4.72 9.21 -16.29
CA TYR A 180 -5.03 8.24 -15.23
C TYR A 180 -4.71 6.79 -15.65
N ASN A 181 -5.13 6.39 -16.85
CA ASN A 181 -4.88 5.06 -17.38
C ASN A 181 -3.38 4.78 -17.59
N LYS A 182 -2.63 5.78 -18.08
CA LYS A 182 -1.17 5.67 -18.21
C LYS A 182 -0.48 5.52 -16.84
N LEU A 183 -0.93 6.29 -15.84
CA LEU A 183 -0.42 6.18 -14.48
C LEU A 183 -0.74 4.82 -13.86
N LEU A 184 -1.96 4.30 -14.06
CA LEU A 184 -2.32 2.93 -13.64
C LEU A 184 -1.41 1.89 -14.28
N GLY A 185 -1.15 1.98 -15.59
CA GLY A 185 -0.23 1.08 -16.29
C GLY A 185 1.17 1.11 -15.70
N VAL A 186 1.71 2.30 -15.44
CA VAL A 186 3.03 2.46 -14.79
C VAL A 186 3.03 1.88 -13.38
N CYS A 187 2.01 2.17 -12.57
CA CYS A 187 1.87 1.62 -11.21
C CYS A 187 1.81 0.08 -11.22
N GLY A 188 1.03 -0.50 -12.14
CA GLY A 188 0.93 -1.94 -12.27
C GLY A 188 2.26 -2.59 -12.65
N ALA A 189 3.00 -1.99 -13.60
CA ALA A 189 4.32 -2.48 -14.00
C ALA A 189 5.34 -2.40 -12.85
N ILE A 190 5.34 -1.31 -12.09
CA ILE A 190 6.20 -1.15 -10.90
C ILE A 190 5.87 -2.23 -9.86
N LEU A 191 4.60 -2.48 -9.54
CA LEU A 191 4.20 -3.51 -8.57
C LEU A 191 4.65 -4.91 -8.99
N VAL A 192 4.49 -5.27 -10.27
CA VAL A 192 4.98 -6.55 -10.79
C VAL A 192 6.50 -6.65 -10.65
N SER A 193 7.24 -5.60 -11.02
CA SER A 193 8.70 -5.58 -10.92
C SER A 193 9.19 -5.73 -9.47
N ILE A 194 8.54 -5.03 -8.52
CA ILE A 194 8.86 -5.13 -7.09
C ILE A 194 8.55 -6.52 -6.55
N ALA A 195 7.42 -7.12 -6.96
CA ALA A 195 7.06 -8.48 -6.56
C ALA A 195 8.07 -9.51 -7.06
N LEU A 196 8.53 -9.39 -8.30
CA LEU A 196 9.58 -10.26 -8.87
C LEU A 196 10.91 -10.10 -8.11
N TYR A 197 11.29 -8.87 -7.78
CA TYR A 197 12.48 -8.60 -6.94
C TYR A 197 12.33 -9.24 -5.55
N GLY A 198 11.16 -9.11 -4.92
CA GLY A 198 10.88 -9.72 -3.62
C GLY A 198 10.95 -11.26 -3.66
N ILE A 199 10.47 -11.90 -4.72
CA ILE A 199 10.63 -13.35 -4.92
C ILE A 199 12.12 -13.70 -5.06
N TYR A 200 12.85 -12.95 -5.88
CA TYR A 200 14.30 -13.18 -6.06
C TYR A 200 15.05 -13.14 -4.73
N THR A 201 14.76 -12.16 -3.86
CA THR A 201 15.45 -12.02 -2.54
C THR A 201 15.14 -13.14 -1.55
N VAL A 202 14.10 -13.95 -1.76
CA VAL A 202 13.82 -15.12 -0.91
C VAL A 202 14.69 -16.31 -1.30
N PHE A 203 15.16 -16.38 -2.55
CA PHE A 203 15.96 -17.49 -3.08
C PHE A 203 17.45 -17.15 -3.26
N ALA A 204 17.83 -15.86 -3.16
CA ALA A 204 19.22 -15.39 -3.24
C ALA A 204 19.92 -15.43 -1.87
#